data_8c76d58f3672216f9b1025db737750f4
#
_entry.id   8c76d58f3672216f9b1025db737750f4
#
_cell.length_a   1.000
_cell.length_b   1.000
_cell.length_c   1.000
_cell.angle_alpha   90.00
_cell.angle_beta   90.00
_cell.angle_gamma   90.00
#
_symmetry.space_group_name_H-M   'P 1'
#
loop_
_entity.id
_entity.type
_entity.pdbx_description
1 polymer ?
#
loop_
_entity_poly.entity_id
_entity_poly.type
_entity_poly.pdbx_seq_one_letter_code
_entity_poly.pdbx_strand_id
1 'polypeptide(L)'
;MLPILFLSFTIAATASEKCSRTFLNDATDAYLGAQSKGVYTSMFSFAENFTYTEQFKPANIASGILSKALKIDHNRSLLDTVLCTTFTEIIVTDPSHPYVIGTRMELDGQKITKMETLVTDEGDWLFNATGYAYYNSLEKWDPIPEDQRDSREVIKAAGDAYFNRFADANYTVPWGTPCARLEGGAYTGSRNLTANTCNLGLPSTIKVVDRRYVIDEELGAVDIYVGFPGLDRASKEPGPDSHLFRVEKGKLRYIHTISTCEGHPGCGLGNTTFVPGL
;
A
#
# COMPACT_ATOMS: atom_id res chain seq x y z
N MET A 1 -55.40 -31.16 -23.08
CA MET A 1 -54.89 -29.86 -22.63
C MET A 1 -53.70 -30.12 -21.74
N LEU A 2 -52.47 -29.90 -22.27
CA LEU A 2 -51.22 -30.01 -21.48
C LEU A 2 -50.90 -28.64 -20.92
N PRO A 3 -50.53 -28.49 -19.64
CA PRO A 3 -50.10 -27.22 -19.11
C PRO A 3 -48.66 -26.94 -19.54
N ILE A 4 -48.44 -25.77 -20.14
CA ILE A 4 -47.12 -25.23 -20.47
C ILE A 4 -46.52 -24.65 -19.19
N LEU A 5 -45.45 -25.29 -18.71
CA LEU A 5 -44.65 -24.79 -17.57
C LEU A 5 -43.70 -23.68 -18.08
N PHE A 6 -43.96 -22.43 -17.71
CA PHE A 6 -43.02 -21.34 -17.93
C PHE A 6 -41.91 -21.39 -16.86
N LEU A 7 -40.72 -21.79 -17.26
CA LEU A 7 -39.52 -21.68 -16.43
C LEU A 7 -39.04 -20.23 -16.51
N SER A 8 -39.26 -19.46 -15.46
CA SER A 8 -38.69 -18.13 -15.31
C SER A 8 -37.21 -18.27 -14.92
N PHE A 9 -36.29 -18.02 -15.84
CA PHE A 9 -34.89 -17.84 -15.55
C PHE A 9 -34.70 -16.45 -14.94
N THR A 10 -34.56 -16.36 -13.64
CA THR A 10 -34.01 -15.18 -12.98
C THR A 10 -32.50 -15.18 -13.20
N ILE A 11 -32.02 -14.31 -14.09
CA ILE A 11 -30.60 -14.03 -14.22
C ILE A 11 -30.18 -13.26 -12.93
N ALA A 12 -29.51 -13.95 -12.02
CA ALA A 12 -28.82 -13.31 -10.93
C ALA A 12 -27.70 -12.47 -11.56
N ALA A 13 -27.90 -11.14 -11.65
CA ALA A 13 -26.83 -10.21 -11.98
C ALA A 13 -25.73 -10.37 -10.91
N THR A 14 -24.60 -10.94 -11.31
CA THR A 14 -23.47 -11.17 -10.45
C THR A 14 -22.93 -9.83 -9.96
N ALA A 15 -22.59 -9.71 -8.69
CA ALA A 15 -22.00 -8.54 -8.05
C ALA A 15 -20.66 -8.10 -8.70
N SER A 16 -20.17 -8.84 -9.69
CA SER A 16 -18.91 -8.67 -10.42
C SER A 16 -18.84 -7.45 -11.36
N GLU A 17 -19.97 -6.85 -11.78
CA GLU A 17 -19.91 -5.71 -12.71
C GLU A 17 -19.60 -4.36 -12.03
N LYS A 18 -19.84 -4.24 -10.73
CA LYS A 18 -19.71 -2.95 -10.04
C LYS A 18 -18.27 -2.55 -9.73
N CYS A 19 -17.34 -3.48 -9.60
CA CYS A 19 -15.93 -3.24 -9.25
C CYS A 19 -14.99 -4.00 -10.19
N SER A 20 -15.16 -3.79 -11.50
CA SER A 20 -14.26 -4.39 -12.48
C SER A 20 -12.84 -3.82 -12.34
N ARG A 21 -11.84 -4.61 -12.73
CA ARG A 21 -10.45 -4.14 -12.75
C ARG A 21 -10.27 -2.89 -13.60
N THR A 22 -10.95 -2.81 -14.76
CA THR A 22 -10.94 -1.63 -15.62
C THR A 22 -11.47 -0.40 -14.88
N PHE A 23 -12.61 -0.52 -14.18
CA PHE A 23 -13.17 0.59 -13.40
C PHE A 23 -12.22 1.08 -12.30
N LEU A 24 -11.58 0.15 -11.56
CA LEU A 24 -10.61 0.51 -10.52
C LEU A 24 -9.34 1.14 -11.12
N ASN A 25 -8.91 0.68 -12.30
CA ASN A 25 -7.81 1.31 -13.03
C ASN A 25 -8.14 2.75 -13.44
N ASP A 26 -9.33 2.98 -14.00
CA ASP A 26 -9.78 4.33 -14.37
C ASP A 26 -9.82 5.26 -13.14
N ALA A 27 -10.20 4.73 -11.97
CA ALA A 27 -10.21 5.49 -10.72
C ALA A 27 -8.79 5.85 -10.26
N THR A 28 -7.82 4.93 -10.38
CA THR A 28 -6.41 5.21 -10.04
C THR A 28 -5.77 6.16 -11.05
N ASP A 29 -6.08 6.06 -12.33
CA ASP A 29 -5.62 6.99 -13.35
C ASP A 29 -6.16 8.40 -13.13
N ALA A 30 -7.44 8.51 -12.73
CA ALA A 30 -8.03 9.79 -12.34
C ALA A 30 -7.34 10.39 -11.10
N TYR A 31 -7.01 9.56 -10.09
CA TYR A 31 -6.25 9.99 -8.93
C TYR A 31 -4.84 10.51 -9.31
N LEU A 32 -4.10 9.75 -10.11
CA LEU A 32 -2.77 10.15 -10.60
C LEU A 32 -2.82 11.45 -11.41
N GLY A 33 -3.84 11.59 -12.27
CA GLY A 33 -4.06 12.82 -13.04
C GLY A 33 -4.41 14.01 -12.16
N ALA A 34 -5.19 13.81 -11.08
CA ALA A 34 -5.51 14.85 -10.10
C ALA A 34 -4.27 15.27 -9.31
N GLN A 35 -3.47 14.31 -8.82
CA GLN A 35 -2.24 14.58 -8.08
C GLN A 35 -1.19 15.30 -8.93
N SER A 36 -1.06 14.91 -10.21
CA SER A 36 -0.12 15.58 -11.13
C SER A 36 -0.47 17.04 -11.39
N LYS A 37 -1.75 17.40 -11.30
CA LYS A 37 -2.25 18.75 -11.58
C LYS A 37 -2.54 19.56 -10.32
N GLY A 38 -2.64 18.94 -9.16
CA GLY A 38 -3.13 19.56 -7.93
C GLY A 38 -4.61 19.96 -8.02
N VAL A 39 -5.42 19.28 -8.88
CA VAL A 39 -6.82 19.64 -9.16
C VAL A 39 -7.68 18.39 -9.05
N TYR A 40 -8.34 18.22 -7.92
CA TYR A 40 -9.16 17.04 -7.63
C TYR A 40 -10.62 17.17 -8.09
N THR A 41 -11.19 18.39 -8.14
CA THR A 41 -12.63 18.63 -8.25
C THR A 41 -13.25 18.21 -9.58
N SER A 42 -12.47 18.12 -10.65
CA SER A 42 -12.96 17.74 -11.99
C SER A 42 -12.72 16.26 -12.33
N MET A 43 -12.06 15.50 -11.45
CA MET A 43 -11.57 14.15 -11.77
C MET A 43 -12.27 13.05 -11.00
N PHE A 44 -12.89 13.37 -9.86
CA PHE A 44 -13.54 12.39 -9.00
C PHE A 44 -15.04 12.67 -8.84
N SER A 45 -15.81 11.59 -8.69
CA SER A 45 -17.15 11.63 -8.12
C SER A 45 -17.05 11.16 -6.66
N PHE A 46 -17.38 12.06 -5.72
CA PHE A 46 -17.39 11.76 -4.30
C PHE A 46 -18.79 11.38 -3.82
N ALA A 47 -18.88 10.46 -2.86
CA ALA A 47 -20.10 10.19 -2.14
C ALA A 47 -20.48 11.38 -1.23
N GLU A 48 -21.75 11.49 -0.86
CA GLU A 48 -22.22 12.55 0.04
C GLU A 48 -21.51 12.50 1.42
N ASN A 49 -21.24 11.29 1.89
CA ASN A 49 -20.55 11.02 3.15
C ASN A 49 -19.05 10.76 2.96
N PHE A 50 -18.43 11.26 1.90
CA PHE A 50 -17.01 11.10 1.62
C PHE A 50 -16.15 11.58 2.80
N THR A 51 -15.11 10.79 3.11
CA THR A 51 -14.12 11.13 4.13
C THR A 51 -12.72 11.14 3.53
N TYR A 52 -11.91 12.11 3.96
CA TYR A 52 -10.51 12.22 3.61
C TYR A 52 -9.64 12.30 4.86
N THR A 53 -8.55 11.52 4.87
CA THR A 53 -7.55 11.56 5.95
C THR A 53 -6.14 11.64 5.38
N GLU A 54 -5.27 12.40 6.05
CA GLU A 54 -3.82 12.31 5.91
C GLU A 54 -3.22 11.84 7.24
N GLN A 55 -2.27 10.93 7.20
CA GLN A 55 -1.65 10.35 8.40
C GLN A 55 -2.71 9.83 9.40
N PHE A 56 -3.77 9.18 8.90
CA PHE A 56 -4.95 8.70 9.62
C PHE A 56 -5.76 9.78 10.38
N LYS A 57 -5.43 11.05 10.21
CA LYS A 57 -6.17 12.17 10.81
C LYS A 57 -7.11 12.80 9.79
N PRO A 58 -8.31 13.23 10.19
CA PRO A 58 -9.20 13.98 9.30
C PRO A 58 -8.47 15.18 8.68
N ALA A 59 -8.56 15.32 7.37
CA ALA A 59 -7.90 16.39 6.62
C ALA A 59 -8.86 17.02 5.62
N ASN A 60 -8.48 18.20 5.11
CA ASN A 60 -9.23 18.86 4.05
C ASN A 60 -8.55 18.60 2.70
N ILE A 61 -9.21 17.87 1.80
CA ILE A 61 -8.70 17.53 0.48
C ILE A 61 -8.33 18.76 -0.35
N ALA A 62 -8.99 19.90 -0.12
CA ALA A 62 -8.72 21.15 -0.83
C ALA A 62 -7.40 21.84 -0.42
N SER A 63 -6.80 21.43 0.69
CA SER A 63 -5.53 21.99 1.20
C SER A 63 -4.50 20.89 1.54
N GLY A 64 -4.86 19.62 1.40
CA GLY A 64 -3.98 18.47 1.60
C GLY A 64 -3.02 18.24 0.43
N ILE A 65 -2.34 17.10 0.47
CA ILE A 65 -1.32 16.75 -0.56
C ILE A 65 -1.91 16.72 -1.97
N LEU A 66 -3.17 16.29 -2.14
CA LEU A 66 -3.82 16.21 -3.44
C LEU A 66 -4.08 17.60 -4.08
N SER A 67 -3.99 18.69 -3.31
CA SER A 67 -4.07 20.06 -3.83
C SER A 67 -2.73 20.57 -4.40
N LYS A 68 -1.64 19.81 -4.24
CA LYS A 68 -0.31 20.15 -4.77
C LYS A 68 -0.08 19.45 -6.10
N ALA A 69 0.31 20.21 -7.13
CA ALA A 69 0.75 19.63 -8.40
C ALA A 69 2.11 18.95 -8.22
N LEU A 70 2.17 17.64 -8.42
CA LEU A 70 3.39 16.85 -8.25
C LEU A 70 3.88 16.27 -9.58
N LYS A 71 5.18 16.35 -9.82
CA LYS A 71 5.82 15.61 -10.91
C LYS A 71 6.06 14.18 -10.45
N ILE A 72 5.16 13.28 -10.82
CA ILE A 72 5.24 11.86 -10.46
C ILE A 72 6.32 11.18 -11.30
N ASP A 73 7.36 10.63 -10.65
CA ASP A 73 8.45 9.90 -11.32
C ASP A 73 8.16 8.40 -11.42
N HIS A 74 7.42 7.84 -10.45
CA HIS A 74 6.95 6.46 -10.46
C HIS A 74 5.62 6.34 -9.75
N ASN A 75 4.79 5.39 -10.22
CA ASN A 75 3.58 4.99 -9.52
C ASN A 75 3.34 3.49 -9.68
N ARG A 76 2.59 2.92 -8.72
CA ARG A 76 2.07 1.54 -8.76
C ARG A 76 0.73 1.51 -8.07
N SER A 77 -0.26 0.88 -8.72
CA SER A 77 -1.60 0.72 -8.15
C SER A 77 -1.95 -0.75 -7.96
N LEU A 78 -2.57 -1.07 -6.83
CA LEU A 78 -3.25 -2.33 -6.54
C LEU A 78 -4.75 -2.13 -6.70
N LEU A 79 -5.43 -3.11 -7.30
CA LEU A 79 -6.83 -3.06 -7.66
C LEU A 79 -7.57 -4.24 -7.03
N ASP A 80 -8.22 -4.01 -5.88
CA ASP A 80 -8.99 -5.03 -5.16
C ASP A 80 -10.43 -5.07 -5.65
N THR A 81 -10.72 -5.94 -6.61
CA THR A 81 -12.05 -6.10 -7.22
C THR A 81 -13.08 -6.74 -6.28
N VAL A 82 -12.65 -7.33 -5.17
CA VAL A 82 -13.54 -7.96 -4.18
C VAL A 82 -14.05 -6.94 -3.16
N LEU A 83 -13.17 -6.09 -2.65
CA LEU A 83 -13.52 -5.05 -1.68
C LEU A 83 -13.83 -3.70 -2.32
N CYS A 84 -13.69 -3.56 -3.64
CA CYS A 84 -13.84 -2.29 -4.34
C CYS A 84 -12.92 -1.21 -3.77
N THR A 85 -11.65 -1.56 -3.58
CA THR A 85 -10.64 -0.68 -3.02
C THR A 85 -9.41 -0.63 -3.91
N THR A 86 -8.68 0.48 -3.85
CA THR A 86 -7.39 0.63 -4.51
C THR A 86 -6.34 1.08 -3.52
N PHE A 87 -5.09 0.74 -3.80
CA PHE A 87 -3.92 1.37 -3.20
C PHE A 87 -3.02 1.89 -4.31
N THR A 88 -2.48 3.09 -4.16
CA THR A 88 -1.54 3.66 -5.12
C THR A 88 -0.31 4.20 -4.39
N GLU A 89 0.85 3.65 -4.71
CA GLU A 89 2.16 4.16 -4.34
C GLU A 89 2.60 5.20 -5.37
N ILE A 90 3.07 6.37 -4.90
CA ILE A 90 3.64 7.44 -5.74
C ILE A 90 5.02 7.79 -5.21
N ILE A 91 5.99 7.96 -6.13
CA ILE A 91 7.32 8.45 -5.80
C ILE A 91 7.58 9.74 -6.58
N VAL A 92 7.99 10.78 -5.85
CA VAL A 92 8.37 12.10 -6.38
C VAL A 92 9.79 12.38 -5.90
N THR A 93 10.73 12.50 -6.86
CA THR A 93 12.15 12.72 -6.56
C THR A 93 12.58 14.17 -6.77
N ASP A 94 11.63 15.10 -6.95
CA ASP A 94 11.90 16.53 -7.09
C ASP A 94 12.69 17.03 -5.87
N PRO A 95 13.95 17.48 -6.03
CA PRO A 95 14.78 17.87 -4.90
C PRO A 95 14.25 19.09 -4.12
N SER A 96 13.33 19.86 -4.69
CA SER A 96 12.70 20.98 -3.99
C SER A 96 11.72 20.51 -2.93
N HIS A 97 11.04 19.39 -3.16
CA HIS A 97 10.15 18.74 -2.19
C HIS A 97 9.86 17.28 -2.61
N PRO A 98 10.71 16.33 -2.21
CA PRO A 98 10.51 14.93 -2.54
C PRO A 98 9.42 14.31 -1.66
N TYR A 99 8.71 13.29 -2.22
CA TYR A 99 7.67 12.55 -1.51
C TYR A 99 7.70 11.06 -1.84
N VAL A 100 7.29 10.22 -0.87
CA VAL A 100 6.74 8.90 -1.12
C VAL A 100 5.35 8.86 -0.51
N ILE A 101 4.33 8.55 -1.33
CA ILE A 101 2.93 8.68 -0.95
C ILE A 101 2.23 7.34 -1.17
N GLY A 102 1.47 6.89 -0.19
CA GLY A 102 0.53 5.78 -0.31
C GLY A 102 -0.90 6.29 -0.17
N THR A 103 -1.76 6.01 -1.14
CA THR A 103 -3.17 6.40 -1.06
C THR A 103 -4.07 5.20 -1.25
N ARG A 104 -4.91 4.95 -0.25
CA ARG A 104 -5.96 3.93 -0.28
C ARG A 104 -7.31 4.60 -0.53
N MET A 105 -8.07 4.10 -1.54
CA MET A 105 -9.42 4.56 -1.82
C MET A 105 -10.43 3.42 -1.64
N GLU A 106 -11.59 3.74 -1.07
CA GLU A 106 -12.76 2.87 -1.06
C GLU A 106 -13.81 3.45 -2.01
N LEU A 107 -14.42 2.59 -2.84
CA LEU A 107 -15.39 3.00 -3.83
C LEU A 107 -16.72 2.25 -3.63
N ASP A 108 -17.83 2.95 -3.88
CA ASP A 108 -19.17 2.37 -3.98
C ASP A 108 -19.85 2.88 -5.26
N GLY A 109 -20.15 1.96 -6.16
CA GLY A 109 -20.55 2.33 -7.52
C GLY A 109 -19.44 3.13 -8.19
N GLN A 110 -19.78 4.32 -8.71
CA GLN A 110 -18.82 5.21 -9.37
C GLN A 110 -18.33 6.34 -8.44
N LYS A 111 -18.46 6.18 -7.13
CA LYS A 111 -18.13 7.24 -6.16
C LYS A 111 -17.05 6.77 -5.19
N ILE A 112 -16.13 7.66 -4.89
CA ILE A 112 -15.18 7.47 -3.81
C ILE A 112 -15.90 7.79 -2.50
N THR A 113 -15.91 6.83 -1.57
CA THR A 113 -16.52 6.99 -0.25
C THR A 113 -15.49 7.36 0.80
N LYS A 114 -14.24 6.91 0.61
CA LYS A 114 -13.15 7.17 1.54
C LYS A 114 -11.83 7.27 0.79
N MET A 115 -10.98 8.20 1.21
CA MET A 115 -9.59 8.30 0.77
C MET A 115 -8.69 8.48 2.00
N GLU A 116 -7.72 7.61 2.14
CA GLU A 116 -6.72 7.61 3.21
C GLU A 116 -5.33 7.74 2.57
N THR A 117 -4.62 8.81 2.89
CA THR A 117 -3.30 9.08 2.31
C THR A 117 -2.24 9.12 3.40
N LEU A 118 -1.14 8.40 3.18
CA LEU A 118 0.10 8.54 3.93
C LEU A 118 1.08 9.30 3.05
N VAL A 119 1.62 10.38 3.58
CA VAL A 119 2.57 11.26 2.89
C VAL A 119 3.87 11.23 3.68
N THR A 120 4.93 10.72 3.11
CA THR A 120 6.27 10.81 3.71
C THR A 120 7.13 11.80 2.96
N ASP A 121 7.88 12.58 3.73
CA ASP A 121 8.86 13.55 3.25
C ASP A 121 10.08 13.63 4.19
N GLU A 122 10.90 14.68 4.06
CA GLU A 122 12.10 14.85 4.87
C GLU A 122 11.78 14.83 6.37
N GLY A 123 12.41 13.93 7.11
CA GLY A 123 12.20 13.73 8.53
C GLY A 123 11.37 12.49 8.87
N ASP A 124 10.74 11.84 7.91
CA ASP A 124 10.04 10.57 8.12
C ASP A 124 11.01 9.36 8.20
N TRP A 125 10.48 8.18 8.50
CA TRP A 125 11.24 6.95 8.72
C TRP A 125 12.17 6.64 7.54
N LEU A 126 13.48 6.71 7.76
CA LEU A 126 14.55 6.42 6.78
C LEU A 126 14.32 7.10 5.41
N PHE A 127 13.63 8.24 5.39
CA PHE A 127 13.17 8.87 4.16
C PHE A 127 14.31 9.23 3.19
N ASN A 128 14.22 8.72 1.98
CA ASN A 128 15.08 9.05 0.84
C ASN A 128 14.35 8.67 -0.45
N ALA A 129 13.59 9.59 -1.04
CA ALA A 129 12.79 9.32 -2.24
C ALA A 129 13.62 8.87 -3.45
N THR A 130 14.83 9.41 -3.62
CA THR A 130 15.75 8.98 -4.70
C THR A 130 16.22 7.55 -4.49
N GLY A 131 16.58 7.16 -3.27
CA GLY A 131 16.91 5.78 -2.91
C GLY A 131 15.72 4.85 -3.09
N TYR A 132 14.53 5.32 -2.70
CA TYR A 132 13.29 4.57 -2.88
C TYR A 132 13.00 4.28 -4.36
N ALA A 133 13.07 5.31 -5.23
CA ALA A 133 12.90 5.17 -6.66
C ALA A 133 13.94 4.22 -7.29
N TYR A 134 15.21 4.36 -6.87
CA TYR A 134 16.30 3.52 -7.36
C TYR A 134 16.07 2.04 -7.05
N TYR A 135 15.84 1.68 -5.77
CA TYR A 135 15.66 0.29 -5.39
C TYR A 135 14.35 -0.31 -5.91
N ASN A 136 13.26 0.47 -5.93
CA ASN A 136 12.02 0.06 -6.56
C ASN A 136 12.21 -0.31 -8.04
N SER A 137 13.09 0.39 -8.78
CA SER A 137 13.37 0.10 -10.19
C SER A 137 14.11 -1.22 -10.42
N LEU A 138 14.72 -1.80 -9.39
CA LEU A 138 15.42 -3.09 -9.45
C LEU A 138 14.49 -4.29 -9.24
N GLU A 139 13.29 -4.05 -8.78
CA GLU A 139 12.30 -5.06 -8.45
C GLU A 139 11.39 -5.40 -9.63
N LYS A 140 10.87 -6.61 -9.66
CA LYS A 140 9.95 -7.09 -10.69
C LYS A 140 8.53 -7.12 -10.16
N TRP A 141 7.68 -6.31 -10.74
CA TRP A 141 6.26 -6.19 -10.37
C TRP A 141 5.32 -6.50 -11.54
N ASP A 142 5.80 -7.30 -12.51
CA ASP A 142 4.97 -7.71 -13.65
C ASP A 142 3.73 -8.49 -13.15
N PRO A 143 2.58 -8.38 -13.86
CA PRO A 143 1.42 -9.22 -13.58
C PRO A 143 1.76 -10.70 -13.62
N ILE A 144 1.22 -11.46 -12.66
CA ILE A 144 1.40 -12.91 -12.59
C ILE A 144 0.43 -13.57 -13.57
N PRO A 145 0.89 -14.53 -14.42
CA PRO A 145 0.01 -15.32 -15.26
C PRO A 145 -1.12 -15.98 -14.44
N GLU A 146 -2.32 -16.01 -14.97
CA GLU A 146 -3.53 -16.42 -14.24
C GLU A 146 -3.40 -17.80 -13.58
N ASP A 147 -2.78 -18.76 -14.25
CA ASP A 147 -2.52 -20.11 -13.78
C ASP A 147 -1.43 -20.22 -12.69
N GLN A 148 -0.76 -19.12 -12.39
CA GLN A 148 0.33 -19.04 -11.38
C GLN A 148 0.00 -18.09 -10.23
N ARG A 149 -1.18 -17.46 -10.24
CA ARG A 149 -1.60 -16.53 -9.19
C ARG A 149 -1.87 -17.28 -7.89
N ASP A 150 -1.36 -16.73 -6.81
CA ASP A 150 -1.78 -17.16 -5.47
C ASP A 150 -3.21 -16.66 -5.19
N SER A 151 -3.96 -17.41 -4.39
CA SER A 151 -5.29 -16.95 -3.98
C SER A 151 -5.20 -15.75 -3.03
N ARG A 152 -6.29 -15.00 -2.95
CA ARG A 152 -6.44 -13.87 -2.05
C ARG A 152 -6.07 -14.21 -0.59
N GLU A 153 -6.48 -15.40 -0.12
CA GLU A 153 -6.21 -15.87 1.24
C GLU A 153 -4.72 -16.11 1.46
N VAL A 154 -4.01 -16.68 0.48
CA VAL A 154 -2.56 -16.93 0.53
C VAL A 154 -1.81 -15.61 0.58
N ILE A 155 -2.16 -14.66 -0.29
CA ILE A 155 -1.53 -13.33 -0.35
C ILE A 155 -1.73 -12.59 0.98
N LYS A 156 -2.98 -12.55 1.49
CA LYS A 156 -3.30 -11.94 2.78
C LYS A 156 -2.54 -12.57 3.93
N ALA A 157 -2.52 -13.91 3.99
CA ALA A 157 -1.85 -14.64 5.07
C ALA A 157 -0.35 -14.39 5.10
N ALA A 158 0.30 -14.19 3.94
CA ALA A 158 1.71 -13.86 3.87
C ALA A 158 2.03 -12.49 4.49
N GLY A 159 1.23 -11.45 4.19
CA GLY A 159 1.35 -10.14 4.82
C GLY A 159 1.04 -10.16 6.32
N ASP A 160 -0.01 -10.87 6.72
CA ASP A 160 -0.36 -11.05 8.13
C ASP A 160 0.75 -11.76 8.91
N ALA A 161 1.38 -12.78 8.32
CA ALA A 161 2.48 -13.50 8.94
C ALA A 161 3.69 -12.59 9.24
N TYR A 162 3.99 -11.65 8.34
CA TYR A 162 5.03 -10.66 8.56
C TYR A 162 4.75 -9.82 9.82
N PHE A 163 3.56 -9.25 9.94
CA PHE A 163 3.20 -8.46 11.13
C PHE A 163 3.07 -9.29 12.41
N ASN A 164 2.60 -10.53 12.31
CA ASN A 164 2.53 -11.42 13.47
C ASN A 164 3.93 -11.76 14.01
N ARG A 165 4.95 -11.81 13.13
CA ARG A 165 6.35 -12.02 13.52
C ARG A 165 6.89 -10.86 14.38
N PHE A 166 6.36 -9.65 14.24
CA PHE A 166 6.72 -8.52 15.11
C PHE A 166 6.21 -8.69 16.56
N ALA A 167 5.18 -9.48 16.77
CA ALA A 167 4.67 -9.79 18.11
C ALA A 167 5.24 -11.09 18.71
N ASP A 168 5.67 -12.03 17.85
CA ASP A 168 6.19 -13.35 18.28
C ASP A 168 7.35 -13.79 17.39
N ALA A 169 8.53 -13.90 18.00
CA ALA A 169 9.76 -14.35 17.32
C ALA A 169 9.64 -15.73 16.65
N ASN A 170 8.75 -16.60 17.17
CA ASN A 170 8.57 -17.96 16.68
C ASN A 170 7.54 -18.05 15.55
N TYR A 171 6.86 -16.93 15.21
CA TYR A 171 5.87 -16.95 14.14
C TYR A 171 6.52 -17.22 12.79
N THR A 172 6.02 -18.23 12.09
CA THR A 172 6.57 -18.64 10.79
C THR A 172 6.09 -17.69 9.69
N VAL A 173 7.03 -17.04 9.01
CA VAL A 173 6.77 -16.17 7.86
C VAL A 173 7.20 -16.88 6.59
N PRO A 174 6.41 -16.84 5.51
CA PRO A 174 6.72 -17.50 4.24
C PRO A 174 7.74 -16.70 3.41
N TRP A 175 8.98 -16.58 3.92
CA TRP A 175 10.05 -15.88 3.23
C TRP A 175 10.37 -16.48 1.87
N GLY A 176 10.55 -15.62 0.86
CA GLY A 176 11.08 -15.98 -0.44
C GLY A 176 12.61 -15.86 -0.51
N THR A 177 13.14 -16.23 -1.68
CA THR A 177 14.52 -15.99 -2.07
C THR A 177 14.51 -15.69 -3.58
N PRO A 178 14.79 -14.45 -4.01
CA PRO A 178 15.13 -13.28 -3.19
C PRO A 178 13.97 -12.79 -2.34
N CYS A 179 14.27 -12.01 -1.30
CA CYS A 179 13.35 -11.18 -0.54
C CYS A 179 14.09 -9.98 0.03
N ALA A 180 13.57 -8.76 -0.18
CA ALA A 180 14.13 -7.54 0.37
C ALA A 180 13.05 -6.57 0.85
N ARG A 181 13.42 -5.70 1.82
CA ARG A 181 12.57 -4.61 2.30
C ARG A 181 13.11 -3.27 1.83
N LEU A 182 12.22 -2.44 1.34
CA LEU A 182 12.46 -1.05 0.99
C LEU A 182 11.75 -0.16 2.02
N GLU A 183 12.53 0.38 2.95
CA GLU A 183 12.04 1.14 4.10
C GLU A 183 12.43 2.62 3.93
N GLY A 184 11.50 3.48 3.54
CA GLY A 184 11.72 4.92 3.35
C GLY A 184 12.78 5.31 2.31
N GLY A 185 13.53 4.35 1.79
CA GLY A 185 14.65 4.53 0.84
C GLY A 185 15.88 3.72 1.22
N ALA A 186 15.91 3.12 2.40
CA ALA A 186 16.88 2.11 2.79
C ALA A 186 16.44 0.73 2.28
N TYR A 187 17.38 -0.04 1.69
CA TYR A 187 17.08 -1.34 1.09
C TYR A 187 17.90 -2.48 1.71
N THR A 188 17.23 -3.42 2.34
CA THR A 188 17.93 -4.54 3.01
C THR A 188 18.71 -5.42 2.05
N GLY A 189 18.26 -5.51 0.79
CA GLY A 189 18.90 -6.27 -0.30
C GLY A 189 20.08 -5.57 -0.99
N SER A 190 20.48 -4.36 -0.56
CA SER A 190 21.46 -3.53 -1.26
C SER A 190 22.83 -4.20 -1.51
N ARG A 191 23.26 -5.10 -0.63
CA ARG A 191 24.52 -5.85 -0.75
C ARG A 191 24.37 -7.17 -1.54
N ASN A 192 23.16 -7.73 -1.61
CA ASN A 192 22.89 -8.99 -2.32
C ASN A 192 21.42 -9.07 -2.72
N LEU A 193 21.14 -8.71 -3.97
CA LEU A 193 19.79 -8.70 -4.55
C LEU A 193 19.17 -10.10 -4.72
N THR A 194 19.96 -11.17 -4.57
CA THR A 194 19.50 -12.55 -4.75
C THR A 194 19.24 -13.28 -3.44
N ALA A 195 19.55 -12.67 -2.29
CA ALA A 195 19.39 -13.27 -0.97
C ALA A 195 17.97 -13.01 -0.39
N ASN A 196 17.63 -13.75 0.67
CA ASN A 196 16.56 -13.35 1.58
C ASN A 196 17.14 -12.44 2.66
N THR A 197 16.78 -11.17 2.62
CA THR A 197 17.16 -10.15 3.60
C THR A 197 15.94 -9.57 4.32
N CYS A 198 14.74 -10.07 4.01
CA CYS A 198 13.48 -9.62 4.63
C CYS A 198 13.40 -9.95 6.13
N ASN A 199 14.11 -10.98 6.59
CA ASN A 199 14.07 -11.44 7.98
C ASN A 199 15.09 -10.76 8.90
N LEU A 200 15.91 -9.84 8.38
CA LEU A 200 16.96 -9.18 9.15
C LEU A 200 16.40 -8.10 10.09
N GLY A 201 16.85 -8.07 11.33
CA GLY A 201 16.60 -6.98 12.27
C GLY A 201 15.13 -6.78 12.69
N LEU A 202 14.26 -7.80 12.55
CA LEU A 202 12.86 -7.68 12.96
C LEU A 202 12.73 -7.79 14.48
N PRO A 203 12.07 -6.83 15.16
CA PRO A 203 11.70 -6.97 16.57
C PRO A 203 10.66 -8.08 16.76
N SER A 204 10.36 -8.41 18.03
CA SER A 204 9.43 -9.50 18.37
C SER A 204 8.50 -9.15 19.55
N THR A 205 8.35 -7.87 19.82
CA THR A 205 7.58 -7.36 20.96
C THR A 205 6.52 -6.31 20.57
N ILE A 206 6.31 -6.12 19.25
CA ILE A 206 5.42 -5.10 18.70
C ILE A 206 4.15 -5.77 18.17
N LYS A 207 3.00 -5.44 18.75
CA LYS A 207 1.70 -5.88 18.25
C LYS A 207 1.12 -4.82 17.31
N VAL A 208 1.31 -5.02 16.00
CA VAL A 208 0.75 -4.16 14.95
C VAL A 208 -0.78 -4.26 14.94
N VAL A 209 -1.47 -3.12 14.86
CA VAL A 209 -2.93 -2.98 15.03
C VAL A 209 -3.59 -2.36 13.79
N ASP A 210 -4.93 -2.35 13.75
CA ASP A 210 -5.78 -1.64 12.78
C ASP A 210 -5.47 -1.96 11.31
N ARG A 211 -5.30 -3.25 10.99
CA ARG A 211 -4.96 -3.71 9.65
C ARG A 211 -6.10 -3.51 8.67
N ARG A 212 -5.85 -2.77 7.58
CA ARG A 212 -6.77 -2.55 6.46
C ARG A 212 -6.09 -2.96 5.16
N TYR A 213 -6.75 -3.75 4.35
CA TYR A 213 -6.14 -4.46 3.23
C TYR A 213 -6.61 -3.91 1.88
N VAL A 214 -5.71 -3.94 0.90
CA VAL A 214 -6.00 -3.90 -0.53
C VAL A 214 -5.24 -5.05 -1.18
N ILE A 215 -5.94 -6.01 -1.79
CA ILE A 215 -5.35 -7.24 -2.32
C ILE A 215 -5.56 -7.31 -3.81
N ASP A 216 -4.48 -7.45 -4.57
CA ASP A 216 -4.47 -7.61 -6.02
C ASP A 216 -3.84 -8.95 -6.39
N GLU A 217 -4.69 -9.93 -6.77
CA GLU A 217 -4.25 -11.29 -7.12
C GLU A 217 -3.47 -11.31 -8.44
N GLU A 218 -3.73 -10.38 -9.36
CA GLU A 218 -3.02 -10.27 -10.62
C GLU A 218 -1.57 -9.81 -10.41
N LEU A 219 -1.37 -8.85 -9.52
CA LEU A 219 -0.03 -8.44 -9.10
C LEU A 219 0.54 -9.35 -8.01
N GLY A 220 -0.21 -10.34 -7.49
CA GLY A 220 0.22 -11.12 -6.35
C GLY A 220 0.64 -10.23 -5.18
N ALA A 221 -0.16 -9.22 -4.87
CA ALA A 221 0.25 -8.19 -3.94
C ALA A 221 -0.84 -7.87 -2.91
N VAL A 222 -0.41 -7.44 -1.73
CA VAL A 222 -1.28 -6.84 -0.72
C VAL A 222 -0.62 -5.61 -0.13
N ASP A 223 -1.36 -4.51 -0.08
CA ASP A 223 -1.03 -3.39 0.78
C ASP A 223 -1.84 -3.48 2.08
N ILE A 224 -1.19 -3.22 3.20
CA ILE A 224 -1.81 -3.26 4.52
C ILE A 224 -1.51 -1.97 5.25
N TYR A 225 -2.51 -1.11 5.41
CA TYR A 225 -2.46 0.03 6.31
C TYR A 225 -2.59 -0.44 7.74
N VAL A 226 -1.74 0.08 8.62
CA VAL A 226 -1.66 -0.35 10.03
C VAL A 226 -1.36 0.83 10.95
N GLY A 227 -1.75 0.68 12.22
CA GLY A 227 -1.14 1.41 13.32
C GLY A 227 0.09 0.65 13.81
N PHE A 228 1.28 1.26 13.74
CA PHE A 228 2.53 0.62 14.12
C PHE A 228 3.03 1.15 15.48
N PRO A 229 2.82 0.41 16.59
CA PRO A 229 3.27 0.84 17.91
C PRO A 229 4.79 0.98 17.99
N GLY A 230 5.27 2.11 18.53
CA GLY A 230 6.71 2.37 18.71
C GLY A 230 7.43 2.73 17.41
N LEU A 231 6.73 2.99 16.32
CA LEU A 231 7.31 3.58 15.11
C LEU A 231 7.94 4.93 15.45
N ASP A 232 7.19 5.84 16.01
CA ASP A 232 7.70 7.06 16.62
C ASP A 232 8.03 6.79 18.10
N ARG A 233 9.33 6.84 18.44
CA ARG A 233 9.82 6.54 19.79
C ARG A 233 9.39 7.57 20.84
N ALA A 234 9.03 8.77 20.43
CA ALA A 234 8.55 9.81 21.31
C ALA A 234 7.01 9.77 21.50
N SER A 235 6.29 9.06 20.63
CA SER A 235 4.85 8.87 20.72
C SER A 235 4.48 7.58 21.45
N LYS A 236 3.34 7.61 22.18
CA LYS A 236 2.73 6.41 22.76
C LYS A 236 1.68 5.81 21.83
N GLU A 237 1.20 6.59 20.89
CA GLU A 237 0.20 6.15 19.91
C GLU A 237 0.85 5.37 18.78
N PRO A 238 0.15 4.38 18.20
CA PRO A 238 0.63 3.68 17.02
C PRO A 238 0.79 4.65 15.83
N GLY A 239 1.98 4.71 15.25
CA GLY A 239 2.26 5.56 14.09
C GLY A 239 1.52 5.07 12.83
N PRO A 240 1.06 5.99 11.96
CA PRO A 240 0.50 5.65 10.66
C PRO A 240 1.54 5.00 9.74
N ASP A 241 1.20 3.84 9.22
CA ASP A 241 2.14 3.02 8.46
C ASP A 241 1.43 2.20 7.39
N SER A 242 2.10 1.99 6.25
CA SER A 242 1.67 1.12 5.15
C SER A 242 2.78 0.16 4.79
N HIS A 243 2.41 -1.10 4.57
CA HIS A 243 3.32 -2.10 4.04
C HIS A 243 2.72 -2.74 2.79
N LEU A 244 3.38 -2.53 1.65
CA LEU A 244 3.08 -3.17 0.38
C LEU A 244 3.94 -4.42 0.22
N PHE A 245 3.29 -5.57 0.08
CA PHE A 245 3.94 -6.88 -0.07
C PHE A 245 3.76 -7.41 -1.49
N ARG A 246 4.84 -7.91 -2.10
CA ARG A 246 4.80 -8.80 -3.26
C ARG A 246 4.89 -10.24 -2.79
N VAL A 247 3.94 -11.06 -3.26
CA VAL A 247 3.86 -12.50 -2.96
C VAL A 247 3.89 -13.30 -4.26
N GLU A 248 4.74 -14.31 -4.34
CA GLU A 248 4.83 -15.21 -5.48
C GLU A 248 4.99 -16.64 -4.98
N LYS A 249 4.11 -17.53 -5.43
CA LYS A 249 4.08 -18.95 -5.01
C LYS A 249 4.03 -19.08 -3.48
N GLY A 250 3.17 -18.27 -2.87
CA GLY A 250 2.98 -18.20 -1.42
C GLY A 250 4.18 -17.65 -0.65
N LYS A 251 5.15 -16.98 -1.29
CA LYS A 251 6.38 -16.47 -0.66
C LYS A 251 6.52 -14.96 -0.83
N LEU A 252 6.91 -14.27 0.24
CA LEU A 252 7.25 -12.84 0.21
C LEU A 252 8.50 -12.60 -0.66
N ARG A 253 8.44 -11.60 -1.53
CA ARG A 253 9.52 -11.17 -2.43
C ARG A 253 10.01 -9.77 -2.12
N TYR A 254 9.09 -8.83 -2.03
CA TYR A 254 9.39 -7.43 -1.76
C TYR A 254 8.43 -6.91 -0.70
N ILE A 255 8.93 -6.00 0.12
CA ILE A 255 8.15 -5.33 1.16
C ILE A 255 8.52 -3.85 1.11
N HIS A 256 7.61 -2.98 0.73
CA HIS A 256 7.78 -1.53 0.78
C HIS A 256 7.11 -0.96 2.00
N THR A 257 7.70 0.04 2.63
CA THR A 257 7.08 0.73 3.75
C THR A 257 6.95 2.22 3.49
N ILE A 258 5.81 2.77 3.88
CA ILE A 258 5.53 4.21 3.93
C ILE A 258 5.14 4.51 5.36
N SER A 259 6.10 5.01 6.15
CA SER A 259 5.99 5.15 7.61
C SER A 259 6.19 6.60 8.00
N THR A 260 5.17 7.21 8.61
CA THR A 260 5.17 8.64 8.95
C THR A 260 5.55 8.88 10.39
N CYS A 261 6.38 9.92 10.63
CA CYS A 261 6.83 10.33 11.95
C CYS A 261 6.12 11.62 12.37
N GLU A 262 5.19 11.57 13.28
CA GLU A 262 4.32 12.68 13.68
C GLU A 262 5.05 13.89 14.32
N GLY A 263 6.01 14.50 13.60
CA GLY A 263 6.74 15.68 14.05
C GLY A 263 8.02 15.39 14.85
N HIS A 264 8.45 14.14 14.90
CA HIS A 264 9.73 13.76 15.51
C HIS A 264 10.68 13.26 14.41
N PRO A 265 11.65 14.10 13.96
CA PRO A 265 12.53 13.75 12.84
C PRO A 265 13.15 12.35 12.99
N GLY A 266 13.04 11.54 11.92
CA GLY A 266 13.48 10.15 11.91
C GLY A 266 12.77 9.27 12.94
N CYS A 267 11.51 9.60 13.30
CA CYS A 267 10.73 8.90 14.32
C CYS A 267 11.47 8.77 15.67
N GLY A 268 12.22 9.81 16.04
CA GLY A 268 13.02 9.83 17.27
C GLY A 268 14.29 8.97 17.25
N LEU A 269 14.73 8.49 16.07
CA LEU A 269 16.00 7.77 15.90
C LEU A 269 17.22 8.69 16.03
N GLY A 270 17.03 10.02 15.92
CA GLY A 270 18.13 10.98 15.84
C GLY A 270 19.00 10.76 14.61
N ASN A 271 20.25 11.24 14.65
CA ASN A 271 21.22 11.02 13.57
C ASN A 271 21.85 9.61 13.57
N THR A 272 21.22 8.63 14.20
CA THR A 272 21.67 7.24 14.11
C THR A 272 21.34 6.75 12.71
N THR A 273 22.36 6.57 11.88
CA THR A 273 22.27 5.81 10.63
C THR A 273 21.89 4.38 10.97
N PHE A 274 20.59 4.11 11.07
CA PHE A 274 20.09 2.74 11.08
C PHE A 274 20.32 2.19 9.68
N VAL A 275 21.33 1.36 9.53
CA VAL A 275 21.53 0.57 8.31
C VAL A 275 20.87 -0.75 8.57
N PRO A 276 19.70 -1.03 7.94
CA PRO A 276 19.08 -2.35 8.04
C PRO A 276 20.09 -3.40 7.58
N GLY A 277 20.47 -4.32 8.45
CA GLY A 277 21.32 -5.47 8.09
C GLY A 277 22.83 -5.32 8.36
N LEU A 278 23.26 -4.45 9.28
CA LEU A 278 24.55 -4.56 9.92
C LEU A 278 24.46 -5.36 11.21
#